data_d30afe78ecd90b53dfec25aa97c6c42b
#
_entry.id   d30afe78ecd90b53dfec25aa97c6c42b
#
_cell.length_a   1.000
_cell.length_b   1.000
_cell.length_c   1.000
_cell.angle_alpha   90.00
_cell.angle_beta   90.00
_cell.angle_gamma   90.00
#
_symmetry.space_group_name_H-M   'P 1'
#
loop_
_entity.id
_entity.type
_entity.pdbx_description
1 polymer ?
#
loop_
_entity_poly.entity_id
_entity_poly.type
_entity_poly.pdbx_seq_one_letter_code
_entity_poly.pdbx_strand_id
1 'polypeptide(L)'
;MKQYQSYKCNKCGNVVEVQNVGGGELHCCGQAMEMITKDLTSVVLMKAFAGESMARNKYEYFAKIAQKEGFRDIAEHFQRAANNEKMHAKLELKAYNVLNYDKEFGNTSENLQYAIDGESYENVTMYPEFAKVAKEEGHADIARLLDMIGKIEIEHENMYKSLKHRLDSGKEHVSDEEEEWICEVCGHVHRGKKALKVCPVCKHPIEYQSRLNSKK
;
A
#
# COMPACT_ATOMS: atom_id res chain seq x y z
N MET A 1 -4.62 -1.77 -31.75
CA MET A 1 -4.29 -2.15 -30.37
C MET A 1 -2.95 -1.56 -29.93
N LYS A 2 -2.80 -1.26 -28.64
CA LYS A 2 -1.49 -0.92 -28.02
C LYS A 2 -1.26 -1.87 -26.84
N GLN A 3 0.00 -2.06 -26.46
CA GLN A 3 0.35 -2.84 -25.28
C GLN A 3 -0.31 -2.27 -24.03
N TYR A 4 -0.77 -3.12 -23.12
CA TYR A 4 -1.50 -2.79 -21.88
C TYR A 4 -2.91 -2.23 -22.06
N GLN A 5 -3.42 -2.11 -23.27
CA GLN A 5 -4.86 -1.86 -23.46
C GLN A 5 -5.67 -3.08 -23.02
N SER A 6 -6.78 -2.81 -22.31
CA SER A 6 -7.74 -3.83 -21.88
C SER A 6 -8.99 -3.78 -22.75
N TYR A 7 -9.50 -4.96 -23.06
CA TYR A 7 -10.70 -5.19 -23.88
C TYR A 7 -11.68 -6.08 -23.11
N LYS A 8 -12.97 -5.79 -23.23
CA LYS A 8 -14.06 -6.53 -22.59
C LYS A 8 -15.01 -7.15 -23.61
N CYS A 9 -15.41 -8.37 -23.37
CA CYS A 9 -16.51 -8.99 -24.10
C CYS A 9 -17.85 -8.60 -23.50
N ASN A 10 -18.71 -7.94 -24.26
CA ASN A 10 -20.02 -7.50 -23.78
C ASN A 10 -21.05 -8.65 -23.64
N LYS A 11 -20.72 -9.87 -24.13
CA LYS A 11 -21.60 -11.04 -24.02
C LYS A 11 -21.31 -11.88 -22.76
N CYS A 12 -20.04 -12.16 -22.44
CA CYS A 12 -19.67 -13.02 -21.32
C CYS A 12 -18.92 -12.29 -20.20
N GLY A 13 -18.56 -11.01 -20.38
CA GLY A 13 -17.87 -10.21 -19.38
C GLY A 13 -16.35 -10.42 -19.32
N ASN A 14 -15.78 -11.36 -20.06
CA ASN A 14 -14.32 -11.60 -20.06
C ASN A 14 -13.56 -10.31 -20.37
N VAL A 15 -12.53 -10.04 -19.57
CA VAL A 15 -11.58 -8.93 -19.77
C VAL A 15 -10.21 -9.53 -20.11
N VAL A 16 -9.57 -8.99 -21.15
CA VAL A 16 -8.21 -9.37 -21.57
C VAL A 16 -7.34 -8.13 -21.65
N GLU A 17 -6.09 -8.25 -21.25
CA GLU A 17 -5.08 -7.19 -21.42
C GLU A 17 -4.10 -7.61 -22.51
N VAL A 18 -3.77 -6.69 -23.41
CA VAL A 18 -2.78 -6.90 -24.48
C VAL A 18 -1.37 -6.90 -23.88
N GLN A 19 -0.75 -8.06 -23.76
CA GLN A 19 0.63 -8.19 -23.30
C GLN A 19 1.63 -7.90 -24.43
N ASN A 20 1.33 -8.43 -25.63
CA ASN A 20 2.12 -8.21 -26.83
C ASN A 20 1.21 -7.80 -27.97
N VAL A 21 1.62 -6.79 -28.73
CA VAL A 21 0.85 -6.27 -29.84
C VAL A 21 0.99 -7.21 -31.05
N GLY A 22 -0.15 -7.78 -31.47
CA GLY A 22 -0.29 -8.53 -32.72
C GLY A 22 -1.13 -7.76 -33.75
N GLY A 23 -1.38 -8.38 -34.89
CA GLY A 23 -2.33 -7.87 -35.90
C GLY A 23 -3.76 -8.32 -35.62
N GLY A 24 -4.71 -7.65 -36.26
CA GLY A 24 -6.11 -8.01 -36.22
C GLY A 24 -6.91 -7.42 -35.06
N GLU A 25 -8.12 -7.92 -34.87
CA GLU A 25 -9.10 -7.49 -33.89
C GLU A 25 -9.36 -8.60 -32.86
N LEU A 26 -9.56 -8.24 -31.60
CA LEU A 26 -9.87 -9.20 -30.55
C LEU A 26 -11.35 -9.58 -30.59
N HIS A 27 -11.63 -10.87 -30.66
CA HIS A 27 -12.97 -11.43 -30.69
C HIS A 27 -13.20 -12.37 -29.50
N CYS A 28 -14.41 -12.34 -28.92
CA CYS A 28 -14.88 -13.26 -27.91
C CYS A 28 -16.38 -13.53 -28.13
N CYS A 29 -16.85 -14.77 -27.94
CA CYS A 29 -18.25 -15.16 -28.10
C CYS A 29 -18.85 -14.77 -29.47
N GLY A 30 -18.02 -14.79 -30.53
CA GLY A 30 -18.46 -14.49 -31.91
C GLY A 30 -18.65 -13.00 -32.23
N GLN A 31 -18.15 -12.10 -31.39
CA GLN A 31 -18.19 -10.65 -31.64
C GLN A 31 -16.86 -9.97 -31.25
N ALA A 32 -16.61 -8.79 -31.80
CA ALA A 32 -15.47 -7.96 -31.45
C ALA A 32 -15.55 -7.54 -29.97
N MET A 33 -14.41 -7.52 -29.30
CA MET A 33 -14.32 -7.01 -27.91
C MET A 33 -14.17 -5.49 -27.91
N GLU A 34 -14.80 -4.85 -26.93
CA GLU A 34 -14.74 -3.41 -26.74
C GLU A 34 -13.49 -3.00 -25.95
N MET A 35 -12.77 -1.98 -26.42
CA MET A 35 -11.65 -1.39 -25.68
C MET A 35 -12.17 -0.59 -24.48
N ILE A 36 -11.75 -0.95 -23.27
CA ILE A 36 -12.17 -0.32 -22.02
C ILE A 36 -11.11 0.56 -21.36
N THR A 37 -9.88 0.55 -21.86
CA THR A 37 -8.80 1.42 -21.36
C THR A 37 -9.09 2.86 -21.75
N LYS A 38 -9.46 3.70 -20.77
CA LYS A 38 -9.74 5.12 -20.99
C LYS A 38 -8.47 5.95 -21.13
N ASP A 39 -7.49 5.69 -20.26
CA ASP A 39 -6.20 6.38 -20.26
C ASP A 39 -5.06 5.36 -20.06
N LEU A 40 -4.25 5.19 -21.11
CA LEU A 40 -3.14 4.26 -21.10
C LEU A 40 -1.98 4.77 -20.24
N THR A 41 -1.81 6.08 -20.11
CA THR A 41 -0.77 6.68 -19.25
C THR A 41 -1.00 6.30 -17.79
N SER A 42 -2.25 6.35 -17.31
CA SER A 42 -2.60 5.87 -15.96
C SER A 42 -2.24 4.40 -15.75
N VAL A 43 -2.51 3.54 -16.74
CA VAL A 43 -2.17 2.11 -16.65
C VAL A 43 -0.67 1.89 -16.56
N VAL A 44 0.12 2.55 -17.42
CA VAL A 44 1.58 2.34 -17.39
C VAL A 44 2.25 2.96 -16.16
N LEU A 45 1.73 4.06 -15.62
CA LEU A 45 2.22 4.63 -14.36
C LEU A 45 2.02 3.65 -13.18
N MET A 46 0.86 3.01 -13.09
CA MET A 46 0.61 2.01 -12.04
C MET A 46 1.45 0.74 -12.22
N LYS A 47 1.72 0.33 -13.46
CA LYS A 47 2.65 -0.80 -13.74
C LYS A 47 4.09 -0.43 -13.35
N ALA A 48 4.56 0.76 -13.65
CA ALA A 48 5.87 1.26 -13.25
C ALA A 48 5.97 1.32 -11.72
N PHE A 49 5.01 1.94 -11.03
CA PHE A 49 4.93 1.96 -9.56
C PHE A 49 5.00 0.57 -8.94
N ALA A 50 4.27 -0.41 -9.48
CA ALA A 50 4.32 -1.79 -9.02
C ALA A 50 5.70 -2.42 -9.25
N GLY A 51 6.31 -2.19 -10.42
CA GLY A 51 7.65 -2.67 -10.78
C GLY A 51 8.72 -2.15 -9.81
N GLU A 52 8.76 -0.84 -9.58
CA GLU A 52 9.72 -0.19 -8.68
C GLU A 52 9.51 -0.61 -7.21
N SER A 53 8.24 -0.76 -6.78
CA SER A 53 7.91 -1.26 -5.45
C SER A 53 8.42 -2.69 -5.22
N MET A 54 8.27 -3.56 -6.23
CA MET A 54 8.82 -4.93 -6.19
C MET A 54 10.35 -4.93 -6.22
N ALA A 55 10.97 -4.12 -7.07
CA ALA A 55 12.44 -4.00 -7.16
C ALA A 55 13.01 -3.55 -5.81
N ARG A 56 12.45 -2.50 -5.20
CA ARG A 56 12.82 -2.03 -3.86
C ARG A 56 12.86 -3.17 -2.85
N ASN A 57 11.76 -3.91 -2.71
CA ASN A 57 11.68 -4.99 -1.72
C ASN A 57 12.70 -6.11 -2.00
N LYS A 58 12.88 -6.51 -3.27
CA LYS A 58 13.88 -7.52 -3.67
C LYS A 58 15.29 -7.07 -3.33
N TYR A 59 15.64 -5.81 -3.62
CA TYR A 59 16.99 -5.29 -3.35
C TYR A 59 17.28 -5.18 -1.85
N GLU A 60 16.29 -4.85 -1.01
CA GLU A 60 16.45 -4.91 0.45
C GLU A 60 16.73 -6.36 0.93
N TYR A 61 16.09 -7.37 0.34
CA TYR A 61 16.39 -8.77 0.65
C TYR A 61 17.77 -9.18 0.15
N PHE A 62 18.17 -8.77 -1.07
CA PHE A 62 19.49 -9.07 -1.63
C PHE A 62 20.60 -8.39 -0.83
N ALA A 63 20.40 -7.15 -0.35
CA ALA A 63 21.32 -6.48 0.57
C ALA A 63 21.56 -7.29 1.85
N LYS A 64 20.51 -7.80 2.47
CA LYS A 64 20.60 -8.64 3.68
C LYS A 64 21.36 -9.95 3.41
N ILE A 65 21.19 -10.56 2.24
CA ILE A 65 21.92 -11.78 1.84
C ILE A 65 23.40 -11.45 1.66
N ALA A 66 23.72 -10.43 0.84
CA ALA A 66 25.12 -10.02 0.61
C ALA A 66 25.85 -9.66 1.92
N GLN A 67 25.15 -9.01 2.86
CA GLN A 67 25.70 -8.70 4.18
C GLN A 67 26.02 -9.98 4.98
N LYS A 68 25.14 -10.99 4.97
CA LYS A 68 25.37 -12.27 5.64
C LYS A 68 26.53 -13.05 5.03
N GLU A 69 26.73 -12.95 3.73
CA GLU A 69 27.84 -13.58 2.99
C GLU A 69 29.17 -12.81 3.13
N GLY A 70 29.16 -11.64 3.79
CA GLY A 70 30.37 -10.82 4.01
C GLY A 70 30.66 -9.80 2.91
N PHE A 71 29.81 -9.67 1.90
CA PHE A 71 29.97 -8.75 0.77
C PHE A 71 29.37 -7.36 1.06
N ARG A 72 29.97 -6.63 2.00
CA ARG A 72 29.42 -5.35 2.49
C ARG A 72 29.25 -4.31 1.40
N ASP A 73 30.21 -4.15 0.50
CA ASP A 73 30.13 -3.18 -0.61
C ASP A 73 28.94 -3.49 -1.53
N ILE A 74 28.74 -4.76 -1.88
CA ILE A 74 27.58 -5.21 -2.68
C ILE A 74 26.27 -4.94 -1.92
N ALA A 75 26.23 -5.21 -0.62
CA ALA A 75 25.05 -4.94 0.20
C ALA A 75 24.69 -3.44 0.22
N GLU A 76 25.67 -2.56 0.33
CA GLU A 76 25.46 -1.10 0.29
C GLU A 76 24.95 -0.64 -1.08
N HIS A 77 25.42 -1.22 -2.18
CA HIS A 77 24.92 -0.93 -3.52
C HIS A 77 23.45 -1.36 -3.68
N PHE A 78 23.07 -2.57 -3.25
CA PHE A 78 21.67 -2.99 -3.23
C PHE A 78 20.80 -2.08 -2.37
N GLN A 79 21.26 -1.69 -1.18
CA GLN A 79 20.50 -0.80 -0.30
C GLN A 79 20.32 0.58 -0.92
N ARG A 80 21.34 1.10 -1.59
CA ARG A 80 21.26 2.39 -2.32
C ARG A 80 20.27 2.31 -3.48
N ALA A 81 20.33 1.25 -4.28
CA ALA A 81 19.37 1.00 -5.35
C ALA A 81 17.94 0.92 -4.77
N ALA A 82 17.69 0.13 -3.71
CA ALA A 82 16.39 0.05 -3.07
C ALA A 82 15.83 1.42 -2.64
N ASN A 83 16.69 2.31 -2.13
CA ASN A 83 16.28 3.68 -1.78
C ASN A 83 15.94 4.54 -3.01
N ASN A 84 16.64 4.31 -4.16
CA ASN A 84 16.32 4.97 -5.41
C ASN A 84 14.95 4.51 -5.95
N GLU A 85 14.70 3.19 -5.96
CA GLU A 85 13.43 2.62 -6.43
C GLU A 85 12.24 3.09 -5.57
N LYS A 86 12.44 3.29 -4.25
CA LYS A 86 11.44 3.95 -3.41
C LYS A 86 11.09 5.35 -3.88
N MET A 87 12.08 6.11 -4.37
CA MET A 87 11.85 7.46 -4.88
C MET A 87 11.18 7.42 -6.26
N HIS A 88 11.59 6.52 -7.14
CA HIS A 88 10.95 6.31 -8.45
C HIS A 88 9.47 5.97 -8.26
N ALA A 89 9.13 4.96 -7.47
CA ALA A 89 7.78 4.58 -7.12
C ALA A 89 6.95 5.77 -6.57
N LYS A 90 7.54 6.60 -5.69
CA LYS A 90 6.87 7.80 -5.17
C LYS A 90 6.53 8.79 -6.29
N LEU A 91 7.46 9.04 -7.22
CA LEU A 91 7.24 9.98 -8.33
C LEU A 91 6.16 9.49 -9.29
N GLU A 92 6.15 8.19 -9.59
CA GLU A 92 5.15 7.55 -10.45
C GLU A 92 3.76 7.60 -9.83
N LEU A 93 3.64 7.28 -8.53
CA LEU A 93 2.37 7.38 -7.80
C LEU A 93 1.87 8.84 -7.74
N LYS A 94 2.77 9.82 -7.51
CA LYS A 94 2.40 11.24 -7.57
C LYS A 94 1.88 11.63 -8.95
N ALA A 95 2.58 11.23 -10.02
CA ALA A 95 2.16 11.52 -11.39
C ALA A 95 0.79 10.89 -11.70
N TYR A 96 0.57 9.64 -11.28
CA TYR A 96 -0.73 8.97 -11.40
C TYR A 96 -1.83 9.73 -10.65
N ASN A 97 -1.58 10.14 -9.41
CA ASN A 97 -2.58 10.84 -8.60
C ASN A 97 -2.91 12.22 -9.18
N VAL A 98 -1.91 12.98 -9.64
CA VAL A 98 -2.14 14.28 -10.29
C VAL A 98 -2.96 14.10 -11.57
N LEU A 99 -2.64 13.08 -12.39
CA LEU A 99 -3.36 12.80 -13.63
C LEU A 99 -4.83 12.44 -13.40
N ASN A 100 -5.14 11.72 -12.32
CA ASN A 100 -6.49 11.16 -12.10
C ASN A 100 -7.32 11.94 -11.07
N TYR A 101 -6.67 12.66 -10.13
CA TYR A 101 -7.34 13.28 -8.98
C TYR A 101 -6.95 14.74 -8.74
N ASP A 102 -6.11 15.33 -9.62
CA ASP A 102 -5.61 16.70 -9.52
C ASP A 102 -4.90 17.03 -8.18
N LYS A 103 -4.30 16.02 -7.55
CA LYS A 103 -3.53 16.15 -6.30
C LYS A 103 -2.45 15.08 -6.21
N GLU A 104 -1.32 15.39 -5.53
CA GLU A 104 -0.21 14.42 -5.37
C GLU A 104 -0.56 13.27 -4.40
N PHE A 105 -1.10 13.63 -3.24
CA PHE A 105 -1.57 12.71 -2.20
C PHE A 105 -2.79 13.32 -1.51
N GLY A 106 -3.60 12.47 -0.88
CA GLY A 106 -4.68 12.90 -0.01
C GLY A 106 -4.17 13.49 1.32
N ASN A 107 -5.06 14.14 2.06
CA ASN A 107 -4.80 14.44 3.46
C ASN A 107 -4.81 13.15 4.32
N THR A 108 -4.47 13.25 5.60
CA THR A 108 -4.36 12.08 6.48
C THR A 108 -5.64 11.24 6.54
N SER A 109 -6.83 11.87 6.61
CA SER A 109 -8.12 11.17 6.66
C SER A 109 -8.42 10.44 5.33
N GLU A 110 -8.14 11.07 4.20
CA GLU A 110 -8.26 10.45 2.87
C GLU A 110 -7.29 9.29 2.68
N ASN A 111 -6.04 9.44 3.13
CA ASN A 111 -5.03 8.37 3.04
C ASN A 111 -5.38 7.18 3.96
N LEU A 112 -5.95 7.43 5.14
CA LEU A 112 -6.48 6.38 6.02
C LEU A 112 -7.65 5.64 5.36
N GLN A 113 -8.56 6.36 4.68
CA GLN A 113 -9.64 5.71 3.94
C GLN A 113 -9.10 4.84 2.79
N TYR A 114 -8.12 5.35 2.04
CA TYR A 114 -7.48 4.58 0.98
C TYR A 114 -6.81 3.29 1.52
N ALA A 115 -6.13 3.39 2.68
CA ALA A 115 -5.56 2.22 3.32
C ALA A 115 -6.64 1.21 3.76
N ILE A 116 -7.74 1.66 4.38
CA ILE A 116 -8.87 0.80 4.77
C ILE A 116 -9.43 0.06 3.56
N ASP A 117 -9.66 0.76 2.45
CA ASP A 117 -10.21 0.17 1.23
C ASP A 117 -9.24 -0.86 0.62
N GLY A 118 -7.93 -0.61 0.69
CA GLY A 118 -6.88 -1.53 0.27
C GLY A 118 -6.86 -2.81 1.10
N GLU A 119 -6.74 -2.70 2.41
CA GLU A 119 -6.72 -3.85 3.32
C GLU A 119 -8.02 -4.67 3.23
N SER A 120 -9.17 -3.98 3.09
CA SER A 120 -10.46 -4.63 2.88
C SER A 120 -10.50 -5.44 1.58
N TYR A 121 -9.98 -4.90 0.47
CA TYR A 121 -9.84 -5.64 -0.78
C TYR A 121 -8.91 -6.84 -0.64
N GLU A 122 -7.78 -6.68 0.05
CA GLU A 122 -6.81 -7.75 0.25
C GLU A 122 -7.41 -8.90 1.06
N ASN A 123 -8.09 -8.61 2.17
CA ASN A 123 -8.65 -9.65 3.03
C ASN A 123 -9.93 -10.31 2.48
N VAL A 124 -10.79 -9.54 1.78
CA VAL A 124 -12.09 -10.05 1.31
C VAL A 124 -11.99 -10.71 -0.06
N THR A 125 -11.12 -10.20 -0.93
CA THR A 125 -11.09 -10.60 -2.35
C THR A 125 -9.75 -11.23 -2.72
N MET A 126 -8.65 -10.49 -2.61
CA MET A 126 -7.37 -10.86 -3.19
C MET A 126 -6.79 -12.15 -2.57
N TYR A 127 -6.57 -12.18 -1.28
CA TYR A 127 -5.98 -13.36 -0.61
C TYR A 127 -6.88 -14.60 -0.66
N PRO A 128 -8.21 -14.52 -0.46
CA PRO A 128 -9.09 -15.67 -0.64
C PRO A 128 -9.04 -16.27 -2.04
N GLU A 129 -9.04 -15.42 -3.08
CA GLU A 129 -8.93 -15.89 -4.46
C GLU A 129 -7.57 -16.53 -4.74
N PHE A 130 -6.47 -15.91 -4.28
CA PHE A 130 -5.11 -16.43 -4.46
C PHE A 130 -4.90 -17.75 -3.72
N ALA A 131 -5.39 -17.87 -2.48
CA ALA A 131 -5.33 -19.10 -1.70
C ALA A 131 -6.12 -20.23 -2.38
N LYS A 132 -7.28 -19.92 -2.96
CA LYS A 132 -8.07 -20.87 -3.75
C LYS A 132 -7.29 -21.39 -4.96
N VAL A 133 -6.68 -20.51 -5.75
CA VAL A 133 -5.85 -20.90 -6.91
C VAL A 133 -4.70 -21.81 -6.47
N ALA A 134 -3.95 -21.41 -5.44
CA ALA A 134 -2.84 -22.22 -4.94
C ALA A 134 -3.29 -23.62 -4.47
N LYS A 135 -4.47 -23.71 -3.86
CA LYS A 135 -5.06 -24.98 -3.42
C LYS A 135 -5.48 -25.86 -4.62
N GLU A 136 -6.10 -25.27 -5.63
CA GLU A 136 -6.53 -25.97 -6.86
C GLU A 136 -5.33 -26.50 -7.64
N GLU A 137 -4.19 -25.80 -7.61
CA GLU A 137 -2.92 -26.24 -8.24
C GLU A 137 -2.10 -27.21 -7.37
N GLY A 138 -2.58 -27.57 -6.17
CA GLY A 138 -1.93 -28.54 -5.27
C GLY A 138 -0.86 -27.95 -4.34
N HIS A 139 -0.74 -26.63 -4.24
CA HIS A 139 0.23 -25.93 -3.40
C HIS A 139 -0.37 -25.60 -2.01
N ALA A 140 -0.68 -26.61 -1.20
CA ALA A 140 -1.39 -26.47 0.07
C ALA A 140 -0.66 -25.56 1.09
N ASP A 141 0.68 -25.56 1.12
CA ASP A 141 1.44 -24.73 2.04
C ASP A 141 1.41 -23.25 1.61
N ILE A 142 1.42 -22.97 0.32
CA ILE A 142 1.26 -21.61 -0.22
C ILE A 142 -0.16 -21.11 0.05
N ALA A 143 -1.18 -21.94 -0.19
CA ALA A 143 -2.57 -21.59 0.12
C ALA A 143 -2.73 -21.21 1.60
N ARG A 144 -2.15 -21.99 2.51
CA ARG A 144 -2.16 -21.69 3.96
C ARG A 144 -1.44 -20.38 4.28
N LEU A 145 -0.29 -20.11 3.66
CA LEU A 145 0.43 -18.86 3.84
C LEU A 145 -0.42 -17.66 3.43
N LEU A 146 -1.07 -17.74 2.26
CA LEU A 146 -1.94 -16.67 1.75
C LEU A 146 -3.16 -16.44 2.65
N ASP A 147 -3.80 -17.50 3.14
CA ASP A 147 -4.91 -17.43 4.13
C ASP A 147 -4.47 -16.78 5.44
N MET A 148 -3.25 -17.06 5.90
CA MET A 148 -2.72 -16.46 7.13
C MET A 148 -2.43 -14.98 6.95
N ILE A 149 -1.87 -14.57 5.82
CA ILE A 149 -1.62 -13.16 5.52
C ILE A 149 -2.96 -12.42 5.44
N GLY A 150 -3.95 -12.94 4.68
CA GLY A 150 -5.27 -12.33 4.57
C GLY A 150 -5.96 -12.07 5.92
N LYS A 151 -5.70 -12.91 6.94
CA LYS A 151 -6.18 -12.66 8.31
C LYS A 151 -5.45 -11.52 9.00
N ILE A 152 -4.17 -11.30 8.70
CA ILE A 152 -3.42 -10.16 9.23
C ILE A 152 -3.97 -8.86 8.65
N GLU A 153 -4.38 -8.85 7.37
CA GLU A 153 -4.94 -7.66 6.74
C GLU A 153 -6.29 -7.22 7.36
N ILE A 154 -7.03 -8.15 8.01
CA ILE A 154 -8.19 -7.79 8.83
C ILE A 154 -7.77 -6.93 10.04
N GLU A 155 -6.66 -7.27 10.69
CA GLU A 155 -6.14 -6.48 11.83
C GLU A 155 -5.63 -5.11 11.37
N HIS A 156 -4.97 -5.03 10.21
CA HIS A 156 -4.56 -3.75 9.62
C HIS A 156 -5.78 -2.87 9.29
N GLU A 157 -6.80 -3.43 8.65
CA GLU A 157 -8.04 -2.73 8.35
C GLU A 157 -8.69 -2.16 9.63
N ASN A 158 -8.82 -2.98 10.68
CA ASN A 158 -9.40 -2.57 11.96
C ASN A 158 -8.56 -1.47 12.63
N MET A 159 -7.25 -1.58 12.57
CA MET A 159 -6.32 -0.56 13.06
C MET A 159 -6.55 0.78 12.32
N TYR A 160 -6.56 0.78 10.99
CA TYR A 160 -6.77 2.01 10.21
C TYR A 160 -8.17 2.61 10.42
N LYS A 161 -9.21 1.78 10.55
CA LYS A 161 -10.58 2.23 10.92
C LYS A 161 -10.59 2.93 12.28
N SER A 162 -9.90 2.38 13.29
CA SER A 162 -9.77 2.98 14.61
C SER A 162 -9.03 4.32 14.55
N LEU A 163 -7.91 4.39 13.83
CA LEU A 163 -7.14 5.62 13.65
C LEU A 163 -7.96 6.69 12.93
N LYS A 164 -8.66 6.33 11.87
CA LYS A 164 -9.53 7.25 11.13
C LYS A 164 -10.67 7.77 11.99
N HIS A 165 -11.36 6.91 12.71
CA HIS A 165 -12.43 7.32 13.63
C HIS A 165 -11.92 8.29 14.69
N ARG A 166 -10.75 8.03 15.28
CA ARG A 166 -10.12 8.92 16.26
C ARG A 166 -9.77 10.28 15.68
N LEU A 167 -9.18 10.30 14.47
CA LEU A 167 -8.84 11.53 13.75
C LEU A 167 -10.11 12.36 13.43
N ASP A 168 -11.10 11.74 12.80
CA ASP A 168 -12.31 12.40 12.31
C ASP A 168 -13.19 12.90 13.47
N SER A 169 -13.13 12.23 14.63
CA SER A 169 -13.83 12.67 15.85
C SER A 169 -13.05 13.72 16.67
N GLY A 170 -11.88 14.17 16.20
CA GLY A 170 -11.03 15.13 16.92
C GLY A 170 -10.41 14.58 18.21
N LYS A 171 -10.37 13.24 18.36
CA LYS A 171 -9.85 12.57 19.57
C LYS A 171 -8.37 12.16 19.45
N GLU A 172 -7.61 12.68 18.49
CA GLU A 172 -6.21 12.32 18.32
C GLU A 172 -5.37 12.62 19.56
N HIS A 173 -5.59 13.78 20.17
CA HIS A 173 -4.88 14.23 21.37
C HIS A 173 -5.76 14.27 22.64
N VAL A 174 -6.90 13.55 22.60
CA VAL A 174 -7.85 13.49 23.72
C VAL A 174 -8.32 12.06 23.90
N SER A 175 -8.46 11.62 25.15
CA SER A 175 -9.02 10.32 25.54
C SER A 175 -10.15 10.49 26.54
N ASP A 176 -11.07 9.55 26.55
CA ASP A 176 -12.11 9.48 27.59
C ASP A 176 -11.53 8.94 28.92
N GLU A 177 -10.41 8.18 28.85
CA GLU A 177 -9.66 7.63 29.98
C GLU A 177 -8.31 8.33 30.17
N GLU A 178 -7.68 8.15 31.34
CA GLU A 178 -6.30 8.57 31.55
C GLU A 178 -5.33 7.70 30.76
N GLU A 179 -4.50 8.32 29.92
CA GLU A 179 -3.49 7.68 29.10
C GLU A 179 -2.12 8.31 29.32
N GLU A 180 -1.09 7.61 28.88
CA GLU A 180 0.27 8.13 28.82
C GLU A 180 0.54 8.70 27.43
N TRP A 181 0.96 9.97 27.42
CA TRP A 181 1.32 10.74 26.24
C TRP A 181 2.83 10.96 26.24
N ILE A 182 3.50 10.67 25.13
CA ILE A 182 4.94 10.86 24.97
C ILE A 182 5.25 11.96 23.97
N CYS A 183 6.19 12.84 24.32
CA CYS A 183 6.79 13.76 23.36
C CYS A 183 7.82 13.01 22.52
N GLU A 184 7.58 12.87 21.22
CA GLU A 184 8.44 12.12 20.28
C GLU A 184 9.84 12.78 20.09
N VAL A 185 9.99 14.04 20.50
CA VAL A 185 11.27 14.76 20.36
C VAL A 185 12.20 14.51 21.55
N CYS A 186 11.69 14.55 22.79
CA CYS A 186 12.54 14.48 23.98
C CYS A 186 12.19 13.34 24.93
N GLY A 187 11.18 12.51 24.63
CA GLY A 187 10.79 11.39 25.47
C GLY A 187 10.04 11.76 26.75
N HIS A 188 9.66 13.05 26.95
CA HIS A 188 8.87 13.44 28.13
C HIS A 188 7.51 12.75 28.11
N VAL A 189 7.17 12.06 29.19
CA VAL A 189 5.88 11.39 29.37
C VAL A 189 4.98 12.21 30.29
N HIS A 190 3.73 12.36 29.88
CA HIS A 190 2.65 12.98 30.63
C HIS A 190 1.47 12.01 30.76
N ARG A 191 0.85 11.93 31.91
CA ARG A 191 -0.36 11.12 32.15
C ARG A 191 -1.58 12.01 32.30
N GLY A 192 -2.65 11.72 31.59
CA GLY A 192 -3.90 12.45 31.64
C GLY A 192 -4.83 12.15 30.47
N LYS A 193 -6.01 12.75 30.47
CA LYS A 193 -7.03 12.60 29.41
C LYS A 193 -6.70 13.36 28.12
N LYS A 194 -5.68 14.22 28.13
CA LYS A 194 -5.29 15.05 26.98
C LYS A 194 -3.78 15.14 26.89
N ALA A 195 -3.28 15.11 25.67
CA ALA A 195 -1.89 15.49 25.38
C ALA A 195 -1.65 16.96 25.78
N LEU A 196 -0.42 17.30 26.12
CA LEU A 196 -0.04 18.68 26.46
C LEU A 196 0.01 19.55 25.20
N LYS A 197 -0.57 20.75 25.24
CA LYS A 197 -0.49 21.69 24.11
C LYS A 197 0.95 22.04 23.73
N VAL A 198 1.84 22.08 24.72
CA VAL A 198 3.28 22.34 24.53
C VAL A 198 4.04 21.48 25.53
N CYS A 199 5.07 20.79 25.07
CA CYS A 199 5.96 19.99 25.91
C CYS A 199 6.68 20.91 26.92
N PRO A 200 6.62 20.62 28.23
CA PRO A 200 7.27 21.50 29.25
C PRO A 200 8.80 21.45 29.16
N VAL A 201 9.37 20.37 28.60
CA VAL A 201 10.81 20.16 28.51
C VAL A 201 11.40 20.81 27.25
N CYS A 202 10.95 20.42 26.06
CA CYS A 202 11.57 20.85 24.81
C CYS A 202 10.77 21.90 24.02
N LYS A 203 9.60 22.31 24.55
CA LYS A 203 8.73 23.36 23.98
C LYS A 203 8.13 23.03 22.60
N HIS A 204 8.22 21.79 22.15
CA HIS A 204 7.53 21.37 20.92
C HIS A 204 6.01 21.31 21.15
N PRO A 205 5.21 21.67 20.14
CA PRO A 205 3.75 21.72 20.25
C PRO A 205 3.13 20.32 20.23
N ILE A 206 1.79 20.28 20.36
CA ILE A 206 1.01 19.04 20.55
C ILE A 206 1.17 18.03 19.41
N GLU A 207 1.45 18.46 18.20
CA GLU A 207 1.67 17.63 17.01
C GLU A 207 2.86 16.67 17.16
N TYR A 208 3.74 16.93 18.13
CA TYR A 208 4.87 16.05 18.48
C TYR A 208 4.56 15.13 19.67
N GLN A 209 3.30 15.02 20.07
CA GLN A 209 2.90 14.12 21.14
C GLN A 209 2.02 12.99 20.60
N SER A 210 2.29 11.79 21.08
CA SER A 210 1.53 10.58 20.74
C SER A 210 1.15 9.80 21.99
N ARG A 211 0.24 8.84 21.87
CA ARG A 211 -0.09 7.89 22.94
C ARG A 211 1.03 6.87 23.07
N LEU A 212 1.57 6.69 24.28
CA LEU A 212 2.67 5.77 24.53
C LEU A 212 2.25 4.30 24.29
N ASN A 213 1.03 3.93 24.68
CA ASN A 213 0.52 2.55 24.58
C ASN A 213 -0.10 2.17 23.22
N SER A 214 -0.24 3.13 22.29
CA SER A 214 -0.69 2.82 20.92
C SER A 214 0.40 2.21 20.02
N LYS A 215 1.60 2.02 20.59
CA LYS A 215 2.76 1.42 19.91
C LYS A 215 2.92 -0.10 20.15
N LYS A 216 1.88 -0.74 20.71
CA LYS A 216 1.86 -2.20 20.89
C LYS A 216 1.00 -2.87 19.85
#